data_7b9152c426474af4adc88944a2bbacdc
#
_entry.id   7b9152c426474af4adc88944a2bbacdc
#
_cell.length_a   1.000
_cell.length_b   1.000
_cell.length_c   1.000
_cell.angle_alpha   90.00
_cell.angle_beta   90.00
_cell.angle_gamma   90.00
#
_symmetry.space_group_name_H-M   'P 1'
#
loop_
_entity.id
_entity.type
_entity.pdbx_description
1 polymer ?
#
loop_
_entity_poly.entity_id
_entity_poly.type
_entity_poly.pdbx_seq_one_letter_code
_entity_poly.pdbx_strand_id
1 'polypeptide(L)'
;DKAQASLSKTKIAEIVNAAQQVVEERGYLFGVYTGMSYYNEHIDRKLVKCNNWWIARYYRGDARMQIATNPDQEKKPAAANIAWQYTSKGRFPKTISNGNSGNFDLNVLYKEPVKKKVEENIKKPVKKKIVYYPRYKGKSSSIVDALKSLSINPSKSNRKRIATLNGVKNYTGSAMQNTRLLNLLKKGKLIKSK
;
A
#
# COMPACT_ATOMS: atom_id res chain seq x y z
N ASP A 1 9.93 -14.29 2.37
CA ASP A 1 10.70 -14.10 1.15
C ASP A 1 12.19 -13.94 1.50
N LYS A 2 13.10 -14.58 0.72
CA LYS A 2 14.56 -14.54 0.97
C LYS A 2 15.11 -13.10 0.96
N ALA A 3 14.60 -12.25 0.08
CA ALA A 3 15.01 -10.86 0.00
C ALA A 3 14.65 -10.06 1.26
N GLN A 4 13.53 -10.35 1.88
CA GLN A 4 13.11 -9.70 3.11
C GLN A 4 13.89 -10.22 4.32
N ALA A 5 14.26 -11.51 4.33
CA ALA A 5 15.03 -12.12 5.42
C ALA A 5 16.47 -11.59 5.48
N SER A 6 17.00 -11.00 4.41
CA SER A 6 18.32 -10.35 4.39
C SER A 6 18.34 -8.96 5.03
N LEU A 7 17.17 -8.37 5.32
CA LEU A 7 17.09 -7.06 5.95
C LEU A 7 17.29 -7.14 7.47
N SER A 8 17.86 -6.08 8.03
CA SER A 8 17.93 -5.97 9.51
C SER A 8 16.54 -5.83 10.12
N LYS A 9 16.37 -6.27 11.38
CA LYS A 9 15.12 -6.12 12.13
C LYS A 9 14.65 -4.67 12.20
N THR A 10 15.59 -3.73 12.32
CA THR A 10 15.30 -2.28 12.28
C THR A 10 14.70 -1.89 10.93
N LYS A 11 15.30 -2.34 9.84
CA LYS A 11 14.81 -2.00 8.50
C LYS A 11 13.42 -2.59 8.22
N ILE A 12 13.18 -3.80 8.67
CA ILE A 12 11.85 -4.44 8.61
C ILE A 12 10.83 -3.61 9.39
N ALA A 13 11.17 -3.19 10.61
CA ALA A 13 10.29 -2.37 11.44
C ALA A 13 9.98 -1.00 10.80
N GLU A 14 10.96 -0.34 10.21
CA GLU A 14 10.74 0.92 9.45
C GLU A 14 9.73 0.73 8.32
N ILE A 15 9.87 -0.34 7.53
CA ILE A 15 8.97 -0.64 6.40
C ILE A 15 7.55 -0.91 6.92
N VAL A 16 7.41 -1.75 7.94
CA VAL A 16 6.10 -2.10 8.52
C VAL A 16 5.42 -0.88 9.12
N ASN A 17 6.15 -0.05 9.86
CA ASN A 17 5.60 1.15 10.49
C ASN A 17 5.20 2.21 9.45
N ALA A 18 5.97 2.36 8.37
CA ALA A 18 5.60 3.25 7.27
C ALA A 18 4.35 2.77 6.53
N ALA A 19 4.23 1.46 6.29
CA ALA A 19 3.03 0.87 5.69
C ALA A 19 1.81 1.04 6.59
N GLN A 20 1.95 0.81 7.89
CA GLN A 20 0.90 1.03 8.88
C GLN A 20 0.38 2.46 8.83
N GLN A 21 1.28 3.44 8.87
CA GLN A 21 0.91 4.85 8.82
C GLN A 21 0.07 5.17 7.58
N VAL A 22 0.51 4.71 6.40
CA VAL A 22 -0.19 4.99 5.13
C VAL A 22 -1.58 4.36 5.08
N VAL A 23 -1.73 3.14 5.62
CA VAL A 23 -3.01 2.41 5.63
C VAL A 23 -3.98 3.03 6.63
N GLU A 24 -3.50 3.34 7.84
CA GLU A 24 -4.33 3.90 8.91
C GLU A 24 -4.74 5.35 8.63
N GLU A 25 -3.89 6.16 7.98
CA GLU A 25 -4.26 7.50 7.49
C GLU A 25 -5.44 7.47 6.50
N ARG A 26 -5.68 6.33 5.86
CA ARG A 26 -6.82 6.10 4.96
C ARG A 26 -8.05 5.50 5.66
N GLY A 27 -7.99 5.34 6.97
CA GLY A 27 -9.10 4.80 7.76
C GLY A 27 -9.23 3.27 7.72
N TYR A 28 -8.22 2.55 7.24
CA TYR A 28 -8.22 1.08 7.23
C TYR A 28 -7.50 0.52 8.45
N LEU A 29 -7.91 -0.67 8.87
CA LEU A 29 -7.14 -1.44 9.85
C LEU A 29 -5.90 -2.02 9.18
N PHE A 30 -4.75 -1.81 9.80
CA PHE A 30 -3.49 -2.43 9.36
C PHE A 30 -3.21 -3.70 10.17
N GLY A 31 -2.75 -4.74 9.50
CA GLY A 31 -2.27 -5.96 10.11
C GLY A 31 -1.12 -6.56 9.29
N VAL A 32 -0.29 -7.35 9.94
CA VAL A 32 0.86 -8.01 9.29
C VAL A 32 0.61 -9.49 9.19
N TYR A 33 0.65 -10.03 7.96
CA TYR A 33 0.71 -11.45 7.71
C TYR A 33 2.16 -11.92 7.63
N THR A 34 2.48 -13.00 8.35
CA THR A 34 3.82 -13.60 8.30
C THR A 34 3.82 -15.04 8.79
N GLY A 35 4.83 -15.83 8.39
CA GLY A 35 5.08 -17.15 8.95
C GLY A 35 5.62 -17.06 10.38
N MET A 36 5.34 -18.09 11.20
CA MET A 36 5.76 -18.12 12.61
C MET A 36 7.28 -18.05 12.79
N SER A 37 8.04 -18.73 11.94
CA SER A 37 9.53 -18.68 12.00
C SER A 37 10.02 -17.27 11.72
N TYR A 38 9.53 -16.64 10.64
CA TYR A 38 9.90 -15.28 10.29
C TYR A 38 9.54 -14.28 11.40
N TYR A 39 8.35 -14.44 12.01
CA TYR A 39 7.93 -13.62 13.14
C TYR A 39 8.91 -13.70 14.31
N ASN A 40 9.40 -14.91 14.64
CA ASN A 40 10.32 -15.09 15.76
C ASN A 40 11.75 -14.60 15.44
N GLU A 41 12.22 -14.82 14.22
CA GLU A 41 13.61 -14.62 13.84
C GLU A 41 13.91 -13.21 13.32
N HIS A 42 12.97 -12.62 12.57
CA HIS A 42 13.21 -11.37 11.83
C HIS A 42 12.40 -10.17 12.33
N ILE A 43 11.36 -10.38 13.14
CA ILE A 43 10.56 -9.26 13.67
C ILE A 43 11.05 -8.88 15.08
N ASP A 44 11.44 -7.62 15.23
CA ASP A 44 11.61 -7.03 16.55
C ASP A 44 10.31 -6.35 16.99
N ARG A 45 9.60 -6.99 17.92
CA ARG A 45 8.31 -6.53 18.43
C ARG A 45 8.38 -5.24 19.24
N LYS A 46 9.57 -4.84 19.69
CA LYS A 46 9.77 -3.56 20.37
C LYS A 46 9.82 -2.39 19.37
N LEU A 47 10.24 -2.66 18.14
CA LEU A 47 10.40 -1.66 17.10
C LEU A 47 9.15 -1.57 16.20
N VAL A 48 8.39 -2.68 16.04
CA VAL A 48 7.16 -2.70 15.23
C VAL A 48 5.98 -2.22 16.05
N LYS A 49 5.32 -1.15 15.60
CA LYS A 49 4.16 -0.54 16.28
C LYS A 49 2.85 -1.32 16.08
N CYS A 50 2.78 -2.13 15.02
CA CYS A 50 1.60 -2.93 14.72
C CYS A 50 1.41 -4.06 15.74
N ASN A 51 0.20 -4.17 16.28
CA ASN A 51 -0.19 -5.24 17.20
C ASN A 51 -1.22 -6.21 16.57
N ASN A 52 -1.45 -6.13 15.27
CA ASN A 52 -2.39 -6.98 14.56
C ASN A 52 -1.62 -8.01 13.71
N TRP A 53 -1.64 -9.26 14.14
CA TRP A 53 -0.85 -10.32 13.55
C TRP A 53 -1.72 -11.44 12.98
N TRP A 54 -1.55 -11.72 11.71
CA TRP A 54 -2.06 -12.91 11.03
C TRP A 54 -0.87 -13.86 10.82
N ILE A 55 -0.85 -14.94 11.60
CA ILE A 55 0.31 -15.84 11.63
C ILE A 55 0.03 -17.11 10.85
N ALA A 56 0.93 -17.48 9.95
CA ALA A 56 0.94 -18.78 9.31
C ALA A 56 1.77 -19.75 10.15
N ARG A 57 1.10 -20.83 10.63
CA ARG A 57 1.74 -21.97 11.30
C ARG A 57 0.94 -23.23 11.03
N TYR A 58 1.55 -24.16 10.34
CA TYR A 58 0.94 -25.43 9.93
C TYR A 58 1.26 -26.49 10.97
N TYR A 59 0.38 -26.69 11.95
CA TYR A 59 0.60 -27.59 13.09
C TYR A 59 0.52 -29.08 12.72
N ARG A 60 -0.06 -29.40 11.56
CA ARG A 60 -0.11 -30.77 11.01
C ARG A 60 0.84 -30.96 9.80
N GLY A 61 1.78 -30.04 9.62
CA GLY A 61 2.73 -30.07 8.51
C GLY A 61 2.02 -30.15 7.16
N ASP A 62 2.35 -31.17 6.40
CA ASP A 62 1.82 -31.39 5.04
C ASP A 62 0.49 -32.12 4.97
N ALA A 63 -0.16 -32.43 6.09
CA ALA A 63 -1.44 -33.11 6.10
C ALA A 63 -2.52 -32.29 5.38
N ARG A 64 -3.25 -32.95 4.48
CA ARG A 64 -4.42 -32.37 3.80
C ARG A 64 -5.57 -32.23 4.78
N MET A 65 -6.25 -31.10 4.75
CA MET A 65 -7.39 -30.81 5.62
C MET A 65 -8.61 -30.42 4.80
N GLN A 66 -9.78 -30.96 5.16
CA GLN A 66 -11.04 -30.52 4.56
C GLN A 66 -11.40 -29.12 5.05
N ILE A 67 -12.03 -28.31 4.21
CA ILE A 67 -12.42 -26.95 4.53
C ILE A 67 -13.32 -26.85 5.78
N ALA A 68 -14.11 -27.87 6.06
CA ALA A 68 -14.96 -27.94 7.23
C ALA A 68 -14.21 -28.36 8.52
N THR A 69 -12.92 -28.69 8.43
CA THR A 69 -12.15 -29.11 9.60
C THR A 69 -11.77 -27.90 10.44
N ASN A 70 -12.30 -27.84 11.66
CA ASN A 70 -11.83 -26.85 12.63
C ASN A 70 -10.42 -27.19 13.11
N PRO A 71 -9.50 -26.24 13.15
CA PRO A 71 -8.18 -26.50 13.66
C PRO A 71 -8.18 -26.64 15.19
N ASP A 72 -7.25 -27.42 15.69
CA ASP A 72 -6.99 -27.56 17.13
C ASP A 72 -6.50 -26.21 17.68
N GLN A 73 -7.36 -25.56 18.48
CA GLN A 73 -7.08 -24.23 19.02
C GLN A 73 -5.93 -24.22 20.05
N GLU A 74 -5.59 -25.36 20.66
CA GLU A 74 -4.42 -25.47 21.54
C GLU A 74 -3.10 -25.28 20.78
N LYS A 75 -3.11 -25.55 19.47
CA LYS A 75 -1.95 -25.37 18.58
C LYS A 75 -1.87 -23.97 17.99
N LYS A 76 -2.84 -23.10 18.28
CA LYS A 76 -2.82 -21.70 17.81
C LYS A 76 -1.57 -20.97 18.33
N PRO A 77 -0.83 -20.25 17.46
CA PRO A 77 0.24 -19.39 17.94
C PRO A 77 -0.32 -18.26 18.80
N ALA A 78 0.29 -18.02 19.96
CA ALA A 78 -0.11 -16.92 20.86
C ALA A 78 -0.08 -15.55 20.15
N ALA A 79 0.85 -15.37 19.19
CA ALA A 79 0.97 -14.17 18.39
C ALA A 79 -0.20 -13.96 17.39
N ALA A 80 -0.90 -15.01 17.00
CA ALA A 80 -2.02 -14.94 16.05
C ALA A 80 -3.26 -14.32 16.72
N ASN A 81 -3.36 -12.99 16.70
CA ASN A 81 -4.42 -12.28 17.40
C ASN A 81 -5.52 -11.73 16.50
N ILE A 82 -5.29 -11.64 15.18
CA ILE A 82 -6.34 -11.31 14.21
C ILE A 82 -6.74 -12.52 13.36
N ALA A 83 -5.77 -13.32 12.93
CA ALA A 83 -6.04 -14.53 12.17
C ALA A 83 -4.91 -15.56 12.31
N TRP A 84 -5.23 -16.81 12.07
CA TRP A 84 -4.29 -17.92 12.01
C TRP A 84 -4.50 -18.71 10.72
N GLN A 85 -3.48 -18.75 9.86
CA GLN A 85 -3.41 -19.68 8.73
C GLN A 85 -2.86 -21.01 9.25
N TYR A 86 -3.73 -22.01 9.35
CA TYR A 86 -3.37 -23.27 9.98
C TYR A 86 -2.97 -24.39 9.00
N THR A 87 -3.22 -24.17 7.71
CA THR A 87 -2.74 -25.04 6.62
C THR A 87 -2.72 -24.29 5.30
N SER A 88 -1.86 -24.72 4.38
CA SER A 88 -1.87 -24.35 2.96
C SER A 88 -2.31 -25.52 2.06
N LYS A 89 -2.83 -26.60 2.65
CA LYS A 89 -3.27 -27.81 1.95
C LYS A 89 -4.73 -28.11 2.20
N GLY A 90 -5.55 -27.08 2.32
CA GLY A 90 -7.00 -27.20 2.41
C GLY A 90 -7.60 -27.80 1.14
N ARG A 91 -8.70 -28.54 1.29
CA ARG A 91 -9.43 -29.18 0.22
C ARG A 91 -10.91 -28.87 0.32
N PHE A 92 -11.52 -28.55 -0.80
CA PHE A 92 -12.98 -28.55 -0.91
C PHE A 92 -13.53 -29.98 -0.98
N PRO A 93 -14.73 -30.22 -0.47
CA PRO A 93 -15.43 -31.49 -0.68
C PRO A 93 -15.53 -31.83 -2.18
N LYS A 94 -15.44 -33.11 -2.52
CA LYS A 94 -15.54 -33.58 -3.91
C LYS A 94 -16.83 -33.14 -4.59
N THR A 95 -17.89 -32.97 -3.84
CA THR A 95 -19.21 -32.50 -4.31
C THR A 95 -19.18 -31.09 -4.89
N ILE A 96 -18.20 -30.27 -4.48
CA ILE A 96 -18.06 -28.86 -4.95
C ILE A 96 -17.00 -28.75 -6.05
N SER A 97 -15.99 -29.60 -6.05
CA SER A 97 -14.78 -29.42 -6.86
C SER A 97 -14.56 -30.48 -7.95
N ASN A 98 -15.51 -31.38 -8.20
CA ASN A 98 -15.35 -32.51 -9.13
C ASN A 98 -14.05 -33.31 -8.92
N GLY A 99 -13.52 -33.35 -7.71
CA GLY A 99 -12.29 -34.04 -7.33
C GLY A 99 -10.98 -33.30 -7.62
N ASN A 100 -11.00 -32.18 -8.32
CA ASN A 100 -9.83 -31.41 -8.74
C ASN A 100 -9.62 -30.13 -7.94
N SER A 101 -9.86 -30.13 -6.65
CA SER A 101 -9.51 -28.97 -5.83
C SER A 101 -7.97 -28.89 -5.65
N GLY A 102 -7.39 -27.77 -6.03
CA GLY A 102 -6.03 -27.43 -5.69
C GLY A 102 -5.80 -27.37 -4.17
N ASN A 103 -4.66 -26.90 -3.75
CA ASN A 103 -4.40 -26.58 -2.35
C ASN A 103 -4.94 -25.17 -2.03
N PHE A 104 -5.60 -25.03 -0.89
CA PHE A 104 -6.11 -23.75 -0.41
C PHE A 104 -5.57 -23.43 0.96
N ASP A 105 -5.32 -22.16 1.19
CA ASP A 105 -4.99 -21.66 2.51
C ASP A 105 -6.25 -21.62 3.37
N LEU A 106 -6.25 -22.34 4.49
CA LEU A 106 -7.35 -22.29 5.44
C LEU A 106 -6.96 -21.46 6.65
N ASN A 107 -7.85 -20.58 7.06
CA ASN A 107 -7.63 -19.61 8.09
C ASN A 107 -8.77 -19.59 9.11
N VAL A 108 -8.44 -19.26 10.35
CA VAL A 108 -9.41 -18.83 11.36
C VAL A 108 -9.23 -17.32 11.55
N LEU A 109 -10.31 -16.60 11.45
CA LEU A 109 -10.35 -15.17 11.75
C LEU A 109 -10.84 -14.97 13.19
N TYR A 110 -10.10 -14.24 14.00
CA TYR A 110 -10.42 -13.95 15.41
C TYR A 110 -10.94 -12.54 15.62
N LYS A 111 -10.61 -11.64 14.70
CA LYS A 111 -11.15 -10.27 14.69
C LYS A 111 -11.65 -9.97 13.28
N GLU A 112 -12.90 -9.60 13.19
CA GLU A 112 -13.42 -9.05 11.95
C GLU A 112 -12.54 -7.88 11.51
N PRO A 113 -12.19 -7.78 10.22
CA PRO A 113 -11.57 -6.60 9.66
C PRO A 113 -12.60 -5.46 9.68
N VAL A 114 -12.84 -4.93 10.87
CA VAL A 114 -13.75 -3.79 11.03
C VAL A 114 -13.08 -2.63 10.30
N LYS A 115 -13.71 -2.12 9.26
CA LYS A 115 -13.55 -0.70 8.98
C LYS A 115 -13.80 -0.03 10.33
N LYS A 116 -12.80 0.62 10.93
CA LYS A 116 -13.09 1.55 12.01
C LYS A 116 -14.32 2.31 11.47
N LYS A 117 -15.48 2.20 12.13
CA LYS A 117 -16.50 3.22 11.94
C LYS A 117 -15.71 4.50 12.15
N VAL A 118 -15.42 5.17 11.07
CA VAL A 118 -15.00 6.54 11.12
C VAL A 118 -16.26 7.20 11.67
N GLU A 119 -16.35 7.27 13.01
CA GLU A 119 -17.18 8.27 13.63
C GLU A 119 -16.84 9.52 12.85
N GLU A 120 -17.85 10.26 12.43
CA GLU A 120 -17.80 11.41 11.53
C GLU A 120 -16.85 12.56 11.92
N ASN A 121 -15.83 12.26 12.67
CA ASN A 121 -14.57 12.97 12.68
C ASN A 121 -13.63 12.43 11.60
N ILE A 122 -14.16 12.28 10.35
CA ILE A 122 -13.30 12.52 9.21
C ILE A 122 -12.85 13.98 9.42
N LYS A 123 -11.70 14.16 10.04
CA LYS A 123 -10.83 15.28 9.66
C LYS A 123 -10.79 15.15 8.16
N LYS A 124 -11.63 15.95 7.50
CA LYS A 124 -11.74 16.11 6.04
C LYS A 124 -10.37 15.85 5.51
N PRO A 125 -10.16 14.94 4.53
CA PRO A 125 -8.82 14.62 4.06
C PRO A 125 -8.11 15.94 4.04
N VAL A 126 -6.99 16.06 4.76
CA VAL A 126 -6.28 17.34 4.83
C VAL A 126 -6.08 17.65 3.37
N LYS A 127 -6.94 18.50 2.84
CA LYS A 127 -6.84 18.93 1.44
C LYS A 127 -5.49 19.55 1.44
N LYS A 128 -4.45 18.78 1.04
CA LYS A 128 -3.11 19.32 0.83
C LYS A 128 -3.40 20.54 0.03
N LYS A 129 -3.25 21.73 0.64
CA LYS A 129 -3.60 23.00 0.02
C LYS A 129 -2.92 22.98 -1.34
N ILE A 130 -3.71 22.73 -2.40
CA ILE A 130 -3.17 22.62 -3.74
C ILE A 130 -2.66 23.99 -4.06
N VAL A 131 -1.33 24.12 -4.14
CA VAL A 131 -0.66 25.36 -4.48
C VAL A 131 -0.47 25.33 -5.99
N TYR A 132 -0.94 26.35 -6.65
CA TYR A 132 -0.75 26.52 -8.09
C TYR A 132 0.41 27.47 -8.37
N TYR A 133 1.05 27.30 -9.53
CA TYR A 133 1.94 28.29 -10.05
C TYR A 133 1.17 29.58 -10.42
N PRO A 134 1.83 30.76 -10.39
CA PRO A 134 1.23 32.00 -10.86
C PRO A 134 0.73 31.85 -12.29
N ARG A 135 -0.38 32.51 -12.61
CA ARG A 135 -0.94 32.50 -13.96
C ARG A 135 0.01 33.17 -14.94
N TYR A 136 0.37 32.47 -16.02
CA TYR A 136 1.15 33.04 -17.10
C TYR A 136 0.27 33.92 -18.01
N LYS A 137 0.63 35.20 -18.11
CA LYS A 137 -0.08 36.20 -18.94
C LYS A 137 0.63 36.53 -20.25
N GLY A 138 1.81 35.93 -20.50
CA GLY A 138 2.60 36.20 -21.69
C GLY A 138 2.06 35.52 -22.95
N LYS A 139 2.63 35.88 -24.10
CA LYS A 139 2.18 35.43 -25.44
C LYS A 139 2.87 34.15 -25.92
N SER A 140 3.97 33.70 -25.26
CA SER A 140 4.72 32.53 -25.73
C SER A 140 3.85 31.27 -25.86
N SER A 141 4.10 30.50 -26.91
CA SER A 141 3.56 29.15 -27.14
C SER A 141 4.44 28.07 -26.53
N SER A 142 5.58 28.43 -25.93
CA SER A 142 6.53 27.51 -25.29
C SER A 142 6.33 27.45 -23.77
N ILE A 143 6.12 26.25 -23.24
CA ILE A 143 6.08 26.02 -21.77
C ILE A 143 7.42 26.38 -21.13
N VAL A 144 8.54 26.16 -21.83
CA VAL A 144 9.88 26.47 -21.33
C VAL A 144 10.02 27.96 -21.09
N ASP A 145 9.64 28.79 -22.05
CA ASP A 145 9.72 30.24 -21.93
C ASP A 145 8.74 30.79 -20.91
N ALA A 146 7.53 30.21 -20.87
CA ALA A 146 6.53 30.58 -19.89
C ALA A 146 6.98 30.27 -18.45
N LEU A 147 7.65 29.14 -18.22
CA LEU A 147 8.23 28.81 -16.91
C LEU A 147 9.39 29.73 -16.56
N LYS A 148 10.31 30.02 -17.53
CA LYS A 148 11.42 30.96 -17.34
C LYS A 148 10.94 32.36 -16.93
N SER A 149 9.93 32.88 -17.61
CA SER A 149 9.39 34.23 -17.32
C SER A 149 8.75 34.36 -15.94
N LEU A 150 8.38 33.21 -15.33
CA LEU A 150 7.87 33.14 -13.95
C LEU A 150 8.93 32.70 -12.94
N SER A 151 10.20 32.69 -13.33
CA SER A 151 11.34 32.25 -12.49
C SER A 151 11.18 30.78 -12.01
N ILE A 152 10.54 29.95 -12.82
CA ILE A 152 10.35 28.53 -12.54
C ILE A 152 11.36 27.72 -13.35
N ASN A 153 12.04 26.76 -12.72
CA ASN A 153 12.99 25.88 -13.39
C ASN A 153 12.34 25.15 -14.59
N PRO A 154 12.77 25.40 -15.85
CA PRO A 154 12.16 24.87 -17.03
C PRO A 154 12.74 23.52 -17.48
N SER A 155 13.66 22.92 -16.70
CA SER A 155 14.35 21.68 -17.08
C SER A 155 13.35 20.55 -17.36
N LYS A 156 13.74 19.59 -18.22
CA LYS A 156 12.91 18.44 -18.55
C LYS A 156 12.54 17.61 -17.32
N SER A 157 13.47 17.47 -16.37
CA SER A 157 13.23 16.75 -15.12
C SER A 157 12.16 17.45 -14.26
N ASN A 158 12.24 18.78 -14.08
CA ASN A 158 11.21 19.51 -13.35
C ASN A 158 9.86 19.49 -14.08
N ARG A 159 9.85 19.64 -15.40
CA ARG A 159 8.59 19.50 -16.18
C ARG A 159 7.98 18.11 -16.08
N LYS A 160 8.79 17.04 -15.96
CA LYS A 160 8.29 15.69 -15.69
C LYS A 160 7.59 15.60 -14.33
N ARG A 161 8.17 16.19 -13.27
CA ARG A 161 7.56 16.27 -11.92
C ARG A 161 6.23 17.04 -11.96
N ILE A 162 6.23 18.20 -12.58
CA ILE A 162 5.01 19.02 -12.78
C ILE A 162 3.96 18.24 -13.53
N ALA A 163 4.33 17.56 -14.64
CA ALA A 163 3.43 16.77 -15.49
C ALA A 163 2.73 15.66 -14.68
N THR A 164 3.48 14.92 -13.87
CA THR A 164 2.93 13.87 -13.00
C THR A 164 1.87 14.42 -12.04
N LEU A 165 2.15 15.55 -11.38
CA LEU A 165 1.22 16.20 -10.45
C LEU A 165 -0.04 16.73 -11.14
N ASN A 166 0.06 17.04 -12.44
CA ASN A 166 -1.03 17.59 -13.24
C ASN A 166 -1.73 16.53 -14.14
N GLY A 167 -1.55 15.23 -13.83
CA GLY A 167 -2.23 14.13 -14.52
C GLY A 167 -1.75 13.88 -15.95
N VAL A 168 -0.54 14.34 -16.31
CA VAL A 168 0.09 14.03 -17.59
C VAL A 168 0.98 12.81 -17.40
N LYS A 169 0.44 11.62 -17.70
CA LYS A 169 1.16 10.34 -17.58
C LYS A 169 2.25 10.22 -18.65
N ASN A 170 3.31 9.44 -18.33
CA ASN A 170 4.40 9.10 -19.26
C ASN A 170 4.98 10.31 -19.98
N TYR A 171 5.32 11.35 -19.23
CA TYR A 171 5.84 12.59 -19.79
C TYR A 171 7.20 12.40 -20.46
N THR A 172 7.24 12.60 -21.78
CA THR A 172 8.44 12.56 -22.64
C THR A 172 8.91 13.97 -23.03
N GLY A 173 8.04 14.98 -22.87
CA GLY A 173 8.26 16.35 -23.32
C GLY A 173 7.78 16.61 -24.74
N SER A 174 6.84 15.77 -25.24
CA SER A 174 6.24 15.98 -26.56
C SER A 174 5.52 17.33 -26.66
N ALA A 175 5.34 17.83 -27.90
CA ALA A 175 4.64 19.08 -28.14
C ALA A 175 3.25 19.11 -27.49
N MET A 176 2.47 18.05 -27.63
CA MET A 176 1.14 17.92 -27.02
C MET A 176 1.18 18.00 -25.50
N GLN A 177 2.10 17.28 -24.87
CA GLN A 177 2.25 17.30 -23.41
C GLN A 177 2.67 18.68 -22.90
N ASN A 178 3.59 19.32 -23.58
CA ASN A 178 4.05 20.67 -23.25
C ASN A 178 2.93 21.71 -23.43
N THR A 179 2.14 21.61 -24.51
CA THR A 179 0.96 22.47 -24.74
C THR A 179 -0.08 22.30 -23.64
N ARG A 180 -0.32 21.07 -23.17
CA ARG A 180 -1.24 20.79 -22.04
C ARG A 180 -0.77 21.49 -20.76
N LEU A 181 0.51 21.41 -20.42
CA LEU A 181 1.07 22.10 -19.25
C LEU A 181 0.97 23.62 -19.38
N LEU A 182 1.28 24.17 -20.58
CA LEU A 182 1.16 25.59 -20.86
C LEU A 182 -0.28 26.08 -20.71
N ASN A 183 -1.24 25.36 -21.21
CA ASN A 183 -2.66 25.69 -21.07
C ASN A 183 -3.12 25.73 -19.60
N LEU A 184 -2.65 24.78 -18.78
CA LEU A 184 -2.90 24.80 -17.35
C LEU A 184 -2.26 26.01 -16.69
N LEU A 185 -1.03 26.37 -17.08
CA LEU A 185 -0.31 27.54 -16.56
C LEU A 185 -1.00 28.84 -16.95
N LYS A 186 -1.44 28.99 -18.21
CA LYS A 186 -2.24 30.14 -18.71
C LYS A 186 -3.56 30.29 -17.97
N LYS A 187 -4.17 29.18 -17.55
CA LYS A 187 -5.40 29.18 -16.74
C LYS A 187 -5.17 29.40 -15.23
N GLY A 188 -3.92 29.45 -14.76
CA GLY A 188 -3.58 29.50 -13.34
C GLY A 188 -3.94 28.23 -12.57
N LYS A 189 -4.03 27.09 -13.26
CA LYS A 189 -4.42 25.77 -12.72
C LYS A 189 -3.27 24.76 -12.76
N LEU A 190 -2.04 25.20 -13.02
CA LEU A 190 -0.88 24.32 -13.01
C LEU A 190 -0.42 24.11 -11.54
N ILE A 191 -0.56 22.87 -11.05
CA ILE A 191 -0.19 22.51 -9.68
C ILE A 191 1.32 22.61 -9.51
N LYS A 192 1.75 23.29 -8.43
CA LYS A 192 3.16 23.52 -8.11
C LYS A 192 3.80 22.24 -7.56
N SER A 193 4.95 21.86 -8.12
CA SER A 193 5.83 20.84 -7.51
C SER A 193 6.55 21.46 -6.30
N LYS A 194 6.59 20.72 -5.21
CA LYS A 194 7.44 21.06 -4.07
C LYS A 194 8.91 20.93 -4.45
#